data_61e81320575e9075ff38f043adb857df
#
_entry.id   61e81320575e9075ff38f043adb857df
#
_cell.length_a   1.000
_cell.length_b   1.000
_cell.length_c   1.000
_cell.angle_alpha   90.00
_cell.angle_beta   90.00
_cell.angle_gamma   90.00
#
_symmetry.space_group_name_H-M   'P 1'
#
loop_
_entity.id
_entity.type
_entity.pdbx_description
1 polymer ?
#
loop_
_entity_poly.entity_id
_entity_poly.type
_entity_poly.pdbx_seq_one_letter_code
_entity_poly.pdbx_strand_id
1 'polypeptide(L)'
;MAEPGRKVVITGVGALTPLGIGASTLFDGLLASRSGVRLIERFDTTHHATHFAAEVRGCVYLPEAHFTKQESRRMDPFSQIGLLAAREAWKDAGFTDLAADPNRSGCIMGTGIGGITSILDQNEVLAASGPRRITPFFIPNVMVNGLPANVAIEFGLQGACYLTASACASSGHAIGMAMREIRSGRADL
;
A
#
# COMPACT_ATOMS: atom_id res chain seq x y z
N MET A 1 20.54 -16.15 29.35
CA MET A 1 20.33 -14.73 29.05
C MET A 1 20.12 -14.67 27.52
N ALA A 2 19.00 -14.13 27.04
CA ALA A 2 18.83 -13.91 25.59
C ALA A 2 19.92 -12.92 25.16
N GLU A 3 20.68 -13.25 24.11
CA GLU A 3 21.58 -12.28 23.49
C GLU A 3 20.83 -10.96 23.23
N PRO A 4 21.47 -9.80 23.42
CA PRO A 4 20.84 -8.53 23.07
C PRO A 4 20.51 -8.57 21.58
N GLY A 5 19.21 -8.67 21.26
CA GLY A 5 18.75 -8.79 19.89
C GLY A 5 19.27 -7.64 19.01
N ARG A 6 19.43 -7.90 17.72
CA ARG A 6 19.85 -6.89 16.73
C ARG A 6 19.05 -5.59 16.91
N LYS A 7 19.71 -4.46 16.83
CA LYS A 7 19.02 -3.15 16.74
C LYS A 7 18.29 -3.08 15.40
N VAL A 8 17.03 -2.68 15.47
CA VAL A 8 16.21 -2.42 14.29
C VAL A 8 15.96 -0.93 14.22
N VAL A 9 16.20 -0.35 13.07
CA VAL A 9 16.03 1.08 12.81
C VAL A 9 15.13 1.28 11.59
N ILE A 10 14.46 2.41 11.52
CA ILE A 10 13.74 2.86 10.32
C ILE A 10 14.75 3.66 9.49
N THR A 11 14.96 3.24 8.25
CA THR A 11 15.93 3.85 7.32
C THR A 11 15.27 4.74 6.28
N GLY A 12 13.98 4.54 5.99
CA GLY A 12 13.23 5.35 5.07
C GLY A 12 11.75 5.36 5.37
N VAL A 13 11.08 6.42 4.99
CA VAL A 13 9.64 6.61 5.14
C VAL A 13 9.03 7.07 3.83
N GLY A 14 7.78 6.68 3.59
CA GLY A 14 7.00 7.14 2.45
C GLY A 14 5.54 7.26 2.82
N ALA A 15 4.86 8.24 2.25
CA ALA A 15 3.48 8.54 2.59
C ALA A 15 2.67 9.00 1.38
N LEU A 16 1.48 8.41 1.23
CA LEU A 16 0.40 8.92 0.40
C LEU A 16 -0.80 9.16 1.29
N THR A 17 -1.21 10.41 1.40
CA THR A 17 -2.25 10.81 2.34
C THR A 17 -3.21 11.81 1.70
N PRO A 18 -4.37 12.07 2.32
CA PRO A 18 -5.25 13.14 1.87
C PRO A 18 -4.63 14.55 1.90
N LEU A 19 -3.49 14.73 2.60
CA LEU A 19 -2.73 15.99 2.59
C LEU A 19 -1.79 16.12 1.39
N GLY A 20 -1.50 15.01 0.71
CA GLY A 20 -0.66 14.95 -0.48
C GLY A 20 0.25 13.74 -0.53
N ILE A 21 1.10 13.73 -1.55
CA ILE A 21 2.09 12.71 -1.82
C ILE A 21 3.41 13.14 -1.17
N GLY A 22 4.02 12.25 -0.41
CA GLY A 22 5.30 12.44 0.24
C GLY A 22 5.22 12.63 1.74
N ALA A 23 6.18 12.03 2.46
CA ALA A 23 6.30 12.10 3.91
C ALA A 23 6.51 13.54 4.40
N SER A 24 7.32 14.34 3.70
CA SER A 24 7.51 15.76 3.98
C SER A 24 6.21 16.56 3.81
N THR A 25 5.46 16.31 2.73
CA THR A 25 4.17 16.96 2.48
C THR A 25 3.16 16.67 3.60
N LEU A 26 3.13 15.42 4.07
CA LEU A 26 2.32 15.03 5.23
C LEU A 26 2.76 15.80 6.48
N PHE A 27 4.06 15.80 6.78
CA PHE A 27 4.60 16.45 7.99
C PHE A 27 4.34 17.96 8.00
N ASP A 28 4.62 18.65 6.90
CA ASP A 28 4.34 20.08 6.74
C ASP A 28 2.84 20.40 6.87
N GLY A 29 2.01 19.51 6.33
CA GLY A 29 0.56 19.62 6.46
C GLY A 29 0.08 19.51 7.92
N LEU A 30 0.65 18.58 8.67
CA LEU A 30 0.36 18.41 10.10
C LEU A 30 0.83 19.60 10.92
N LEU A 31 2.04 20.11 10.68
CA LEU A 31 2.56 21.31 11.34
C LEU A 31 1.69 22.53 11.07
N ALA A 32 1.18 22.66 9.85
CA ALA A 32 0.28 23.74 9.46
C ALA A 32 -1.18 23.51 9.87
N SER A 33 -1.48 22.44 10.62
CA SER A 33 -2.84 22.04 11.02
C SER A 33 -3.82 21.96 9.84
N ARG A 34 -3.35 21.55 8.66
CA ARG A 34 -4.20 21.38 7.46
C ARG A 34 -5.07 20.14 7.59
N SER A 35 -6.33 20.26 7.20
CA SER A 35 -7.25 19.14 7.11
C SER A 35 -7.24 18.57 5.68
N GLY A 36 -7.20 17.25 5.57
CA GLY A 36 -7.42 16.53 4.30
C GLY A 36 -8.90 16.21 4.04
N VAL A 37 -9.80 16.53 4.98
CA VAL A 37 -11.23 16.26 4.82
C VAL A 37 -11.86 17.29 3.87
N ARG A 38 -12.60 16.80 2.86
CA ARG A 38 -13.26 17.60 1.82
C ARG A 38 -14.55 16.91 1.38
N LEU A 39 -15.34 17.58 0.54
CA LEU A 39 -16.45 16.92 -0.13
C LEU A 39 -15.94 15.78 -1.00
N ILE A 40 -16.67 14.66 -0.97
CA ILE A 40 -16.37 13.49 -1.79
C ILE A 40 -16.61 13.84 -3.26
N GLU A 41 -15.60 13.55 -4.09
CA GLU A 41 -15.66 13.79 -5.53
C GLU A 41 -15.64 12.47 -6.34
N ARG A 42 -15.33 11.35 -5.69
CA ARG A 42 -15.14 10.06 -6.35
C ARG A 42 -16.45 9.43 -6.83
N PHE A 43 -17.56 9.71 -6.15
CA PHE A 43 -18.88 9.19 -6.47
C PHE A 43 -19.99 10.16 -6.04
N ASP A 44 -21.18 9.98 -6.58
CA ASP A 44 -22.35 10.78 -6.19
C ASP A 44 -22.81 10.43 -4.76
N THR A 45 -22.80 11.44 -3.91
CA THR A 45 -23.18 11.30 -2.49
C THR A 45 -24.61 11.74 -2.18
N THR A 46 -25.42 12.08 -3.19
CA THR A 46 -26.77 12.65 -3.01
C THR A 46 -27.65 11.82 -2.07
N HIS A 47 -27.52 10.50 -2.13
CA HIS A 47 -28.30 9.56 -1.32
C HIS A 47 -27.57 9.06 -0.05
N HIS A 48 -26.45 9.69 0.33
CA HIS A 48 -25.67 9.30 1.50
C HIS A 48 -25.85 10.30 2.63
N ALA A 49 -25.83 9.83 3.87
CA ALA A 49 -25.88 10.70 5.05
C ALA A 49 -24.59 11.50 5.27
N THR A 50 -23.47 11.05 4.68
CA THR A 50 -22.15 11.71 4.78
C THR A 50 -21.68 12.09 3.39
N HIS A 51 -21.28 13.35 3.22
CA HIS A 51 -20.86 13.93 1.95
C HIS A 51 -19.38 14.32 1.92
N PHE A 52 -18.63 14.03 2.96
CA PHE A 52 -17.22 14.40 3.09
C PHE A 52 -16.37 13.22 3.54
N ALA A 53 -15.13 13.19 3.05
CA ALA A 53 -14.11 12.20 3.44
C ALA A 53 -12.70 12.78 3.27
N ALA A 54 -11.72 12.09 3.81
CA ALA A 54 -10.31 12.35 3.54
C ALA A 54 -9.84 11.41 2.43
N GLU A 55 -9.99 11.83 1.18
CA GLU A 55 -9.63 11.03 0.01
C GLU A 55 -8.16 11.21 -0.36
N VAL A 56 -7.45 10.11 -0.64
CA VAL A 56 -6.11 10.16 -1.22
C VAL A 56 -6.23 10.48 -2.70
N ARG A 57 -5.80 11.70 -3.07
CA ARG A 57 -5.83 12.19 -4.44
C ARG A 57 -4.47 12.02 -5.11
N GLY A 58 -4.45 12.08 -6.42
CA GLY A 58 -3.22 12.03 -7.20
C GLY A 58 -2.92 10.64 -7.78
N CYS A 59 -2.78 9.59 -6.97
CA CYS A 59 -2.58 8.24 -7.50
C CYS A 59 -3.87 7.52 -7.88
N VAL A 60 -4.95 7.74 -7.12
CA VAL A 60 -6.25 7.07 -7.35
C VAL A 60 -7.04 7.74 -8.48
N TYR A 61 -6.93 9.06 -8.62
CA TYR A 61 -7.61 9.82 -9.68
C TYR A 61 -6.78 10.03 -10.94
N LEU A 62 -5.43 9.93 -10.83
CA LEU A 62 -4.50 10.11 -11.93
C LEU A 62 -3.47 8.99 -11.96
N PRO A 63 -3.89 7.73 -12.09
CA PRO A 63 -2.99 6.58 -12.07
C PRO A 63 -1.91 6.66 -13.16
N GLU A 64 -2.21 7.29 -14.31
CA GLU A 64 -1.27 7.46 -15.42
C GLU A 64 -0.07 8.34 -15.08
N ALA A 65 -0.15 9.17 -14.04
CA ALA A 65 0.97 9.97 -13.57
C ALA A 65 2.07 9.12 -12.88
N HIS A 66 1.71 7.94 -12.39
CA HIS A 66 2.58 7.10 -11.56
C HIS A 66 2.74 5.68 -12.06
N PHE A 67 1.78 5.20 -12.86
CA PHE A 67 1.73 3.84 -13.38
C PHE A 67 1.37 3.83 -14.85
N THR A 68 1.93 2.89 -15.59
CA THR A 68 1.44 2.60 -16.93
C THR A 68 0.01 2.05 -16.87
N LYS A 69 -0.73 2.16 -17.96
CA LYS A 69 -2.08 1.59 -18.08
C LYS A 69 -2.11 0.08 -17.79
N GLN A 70 -1.03 -0.63 -18.10
CA GLN A 70 -0.91 -2.06 -17.85
C GLN A 70 -0.74 -2.36 -16.35
N GLU A 71 0.10 -1.60 -15.65
CA GLU A 71 0.30 -1.72 -14.21
C GLU A 71 -0.98 -1.38 -13.44
N SER A 72 -1.62 -0.26 -13.77
CA SER A 72 -2.88 0.16 -13.12
C SER A 72 -3.98 -0.90 -13.20
N ARG A 73 -4.07 -1.63 -14.33
CA ARG A 73 -5.06 -2.71 -14.50
C ARG A 73 -4.79 -3.95 -13.64
N ARG A 74 -3.56 -4.13 -13.19
CA ARG A 74 -3.11 -5.28 -12.40
C ARG A 74 -3.07 -5.01 -10.91
N MET A 75 -3.44 -3.82 -10.48
CA MET A 75 -3.40 -3.40 -9.09
C MET A 75 -4.67 -2.65 -8.71
N ASP A 76 -5.34 -3.10 -7.64
CA ASP A 76 -6.38 -2.30 -6.99
C ASP A 76 -5.77 -1.01 -6.41
N PRO A 77 -6.55 0.08 -6.26
CA PRO A 77 -6.07 1.33 -5.67
C PRO A 77 -5.30 1.19 -4.35
N PHE A 78 -5.68 0.26 -3.46
CA PHE A 78 -4.92 0.07 -2.21
C PHE A 78 -3.48 -0.39 -2.46
N SER A 79 -3.27 -1.26 -3.46
CA SER A 79 -1.93 -1.71 -3.84
C SER A 79 -1.14 -0.59 -4.52
N GLN A 80 -1.78 0.24 -5.34
CA GLN A 80 -1.14 1.40 -5.96
C GLN A 80 -0.66 2.40 -4.90
N ILE A 81 -1.50 2.73 -3.93
CA ILE A 81 -1.15 3.62 -2.81
C ILE A 81 0.06 3.08 -2.03
N GLY A 82 0.01 1.80 -1.66
CA GLY A 82 1.07 1.19 -0.88
C GLY A 82 2.40 1.08 -1.65
N LEU A 83 2.34 0.76 -2.96
CA LEU A 83 3.53 0.68 -3.80
C LEU A 83 4.19 2.06 -4.00
N LEU A 84 3.41 3.12 -4.18
CA LEU A 84 3.96 4.48 -4.27
C LEU A 84 4.63 4.93 -2.97
N ALA A 85 4.02 4.63 -1.82
CA ALA A 85 4.64 4.90 -0.53
C ALA A 85 5.94 4.08 -0.35
N ALA A 86 5.95 2.82 -0.79
CA ALA A 86 7.15 1.98 -0.74
C ALA A 86 8.26 2.53 -1.65
N ARG A 87 7.94 3.05 -2.85
CA ARG A 87 8.92 3.70 -3.74
C ARG A 87 9.58 4.91 -3.07
N GLU A 88 8.81 5.73 -2.38
CA GLU A 88 9.35 6.87 -1.63
C GLU A 88 10.25 6.38 -0.48
N ALA A 89 9.77 5.43 0.34
CA ALA A 89 10.53 4.88 1.46
C ALA A 89 11.84 4.23 1.00
N TRP A 90 11.84 3.52 -0.13
CA TRP A 90 13.03 2.91 -0.72
C TRP A 90 14.07 3.96 -1.10
N LYS A 91 13.62 5.02 -1.77
CA LYS A 91 14.47 6.14 -2.15
C LYS A 91 14.97 6.92 -0.92
N ASP A 92 14.13 7.17 0.05
CA ASP A 92 14.46 7.87 1.29
C ASP A 92 15.52 7.10 2.11
N ALA A 93 15.46 5.77 2.09
CA ALA A 93 16.48 4.88 2.68
C ALA A 93 17.83 4.90 1.93
N GLY A 94 17.94 5.61 0.81
CA GLY A 94 19.14 5.69 -0.02
C GLY A 94 19.34 4.53 -0.99
N PHE A 95 18.36 3.67 -1.17
CA PHE A 95 18.41 2.60 -2.16
C PHE A 95 18.09 3.14 -3.57
N THR A 96 18.93 2.77 -4.54
CA THR A 96 18.74 3.13 -5.96
C THR A 96 18.44 1.91 -6.84
N ASP A 97 18.83 0.74 -6.38
CA ASP A 97 18.76 -0.53 -7.11
C ASP A 97 17.89 -1.55 -6.37
N LEU A 98 17.80 -2.75 -6.91
CA LEU A 98 17.16 -3.88 -6.24
C LEU A 98 17.87 -4.23 -4.92
N ALA A 99 17.19 -5.00 -4.06
CA ALA A 99 17.75 -5.44 -2.78
C ALA A 99 19.12 -6.15 -2.97
N ALA A 100 20.12 -5.73 -2.19
CA ALA A 100 21.48 -6.26 -2.29
C ALA A 100 21.56 -7.75 -1.92
N ASP A 101 20.79 -8.17 -0.91
CA ASP A 101 20.55 -9.59 -0.59
C ASP A 101 19.05 -9.89 -0.64
N PRO A 102 18.54 -10.33 -1.80
CA PRO A 102 17.13 -10.60 -1.99
C PRO A 102 16.54 -11.60 -0.98
N ASN A 103 17.27 -12.64 -0.62
CA ASN A 103 16.78 -13.70 0.27
C ASN A 103 16.66 -13.25 1.73
N ARG A 104 17.39 -12.19 2.11
CA ARG A 104 17.36 -11.60 3.44
C ARG A 104 16.57 -10.28 3.48
N SER A 105 15.94 -9.92 2.38
CA SER A 105 15.10 -8.73 2.25
C SER A 105 13.65 -9.15 2.06
N GLY A 106 12.78 -8.73 2.97
CA GLY A 106 11.37 -9.12 3.00
C GLY A 106 10.40 -7.95 2.82
N CYS A 107 9.13 -8.27 2.70
CA CYS A 107 8.06 -7.29 2.64
C CYS A 107 6.88 -7.71 3.50
N ILE A 108 6.67 -7.01 4.60
CA ILE A 108 5.55 -7.26 5.52
C ILE A 108 4.72 -6.00 5.62
N MET A 109 3.49 -6.07 5.15
CA MET A 109 2.59 -4.91 5.10
C MET A 109 1.29 -5.17 5.86
N GLY A 110 0.45 -4.15 6.00
CA GLY A 110 -0.84 -4.27 6.67
C GLY A 110 -1.94 -3.55 5.90
N THR A 111 -3.09 -4.21 5.74
CA THR A 111 -4.31 -3.58 5.25
C THR A 111 -5.53 -4.17 5.97
N GLY A 112 -6.55 -3.35 6.16
CA GLY A 112 -7.78 -3.81 6.83
C GLY A 112 -8.73 -4.58 5.92
N ILE A 113 -8.76 -4.28 4.61
CA ILE A 113 -9.78 -4.79 3.69
C ILE A 113 -9.17 -5.37 2.41
N GLY A 114 -8.20 -4.67 1.79
CA GLY A 114 -7.65 -5.06 0.49
C GLY A 114 -8.44 -4.46 -0.69
N GLY A 115 -8.62 -5.22 -1.76
CA GLY A 115 -9.13 -4.78 -3.05
C GLY A 115 -10.64 -4.60 -3.13
N ILE A 116 -11.24 -3.83 -2.22
CA ILE A 116 -12.70 -3.59 -2.20
C ILE A 116 -13.19 -2.90 -3.47
N THR A 117 -12.40 -1.99 -4.05
CA THR A 117 -12.77 -1.31 -5.30
C THR A 117 -12.92 -2.32 -6.43
N SER A 118 -11.95 -3.22 -6.58
CA SER A 118 -12.01 -4.29 -7.59
C SER A 118 -13.20 -5.24 -7.38
N ILE A 119 -13.59 -5.51 -6.12
CA ILE A 119 -14.78 -6.33 -5.84
C ILE A 119 -16.04 -5.64 -6.36
N LEU A 120 -16.22 -4.35 -6.03
CA LEU A 120 -17.41 -3.60 -6.43
C LEU A 120 -17.48 -3.45 -7.95
N ASP A 121 -16.40 -3.01 -8.59
CA ASP A 121 -16.33 -2.85 -10.05
C ASP A 121 -16.64 -4.16 -10.79
N GLN A 122 -16.07 -5.27 -10.35
CA GLN A 122 -16.30 -6.56 -11.01
C GLN A 122 -17.67 -7.17 -10.68
N ASN A 123 -18.26 -6.82 -9.55
CA ASN A 123 -19.66 -7.18 -9.27
C ASN A 123 -20.62 -6.46 -10.24
N GLU A 124 -20.39 -5.20 -10.55
CA GLU A 124 -21.15 -4.46 -11.56
C GLU A 124 -20.98 -5.09 -12.96
N VAL A 125 -19.76 -5.44 -13.35
CA VAL A 125 -19.47 -6.13 -14.60
C VAL A 125 -20.18 -7.49 -14.66
N LEU A 126 -20.17 -8.26 -13.58
CA LEU A 126 -20.87 -9.54 -13.49
C LEU A 126 -22.37 -9.36 -13.71
N ALA A 127 -22.98 -8.41 -13.03
CA ALA A 127 -24.41 -8.15 -13.12
C ALA A 127 -24.85 -7.65 -14.52
N ALA A 128 -24.05 -6.76 -15.12
CA ALA A 128 -24.40 -6.13 -16.41
C ALA A 128 -24.03 -6.99 -17.63
N SER A 129 -22.94 -7.78 -17.57
CA SER A 129 -22.32 -8.40 -18.76
C SER A 129 -22.00 -9.87 -18.60
N GLY A 130 -22.24 -10.46 -17.43
CA GLY A 130 -22.06 -11.88 -17.12
C GLY A 130 -20.60 -12.28 -16.83
N PRO A 131 -20.39 -13.54 -16.42
CA PRO A 131 -19.10 -13.99 -15.85
C PRO A 131 -17.94 -14.00 -16.85
N ARG A 132 -18.20 -14.09 -18.16
CA ARG A 132 -17.16 -14.07 -19.19
C ARG A 132 -16.44 -12.72 -19.34
N ARG A 133 -17.01 -11.66 -18.77
CA ARG A 133 -16.46 -10.30 -18.85
C ARG A 133 -15.63 -9.91 -17.63
N ILE A 134 -15.62 -10.76 -16.59
CA ILE A 134 -14.77 -10.57 -15.42
C ILE A 134 -13.30 -10.56 -15.86
N THR A 135 -12.54 -9.58 -15.34
CA THR A 135 -11.12 -9.48 -15.65
C THR A 135 -10.33 -10.67 -15.09
N PRO A 136 -9.34 -11.22 -15.83
CA PRO A 136 -8.45 -12.26 -15.28
C PRO A 136 -7.61 -11.75 -14.10
N PHE A 137 -7.46 -10.45 -13.93
CA PHE A 137 -6.78 -9.82 -12.80
C PHE A 137 -7.66 -9.67 -11.55
N PHE A 138 -8.92 -10.10 -11.59
CA PHE A 138 -9.85 -9.93 -10.47
C PHE A 138 -9.28 -10.49 -9.17
N ILE A 139 -8.90 -11.76 -9.15
CA ILE A 139 -8.38 -12.40 -7.95
C ILE A 139 -7.08 -11.75 -7.46
N PRO A 140 -6.02 -11.54 -8.28
CA PRO A 140 -4.83 -10.83 -7.86
C PRO A 140 -5.10 -9.43 -7.29
N ASN A 141 -6.05 -8.70 -7.85
CA ASN A 141 -6.39 -7.35 -7.40
C ASN A 141 -7.14 -7.35 -6.06
N VAL A 142 -7.97 -8.35 -5.81
CA VAL A 142 -8.75 -8.46 -4.56
C VAL A 142 -7.90 -8.94 -3.40
N MET A 143 -6.95 -9.83 -3.65
CA MET A 143 -6.15 -10.46 -2.61
C MET A 143 -5.33 -9.42 -1.83
N VAL A 144 -5.46 -9.43 -0.51
CA VAL A 144 -4.75 -8.51 0.39
C VAL A 144 -3.23 -8.62 0.27
N ASN A 145 -2.70 -9.83 0.05
CA ASN A 145 -1.27 -10.06 -0.15
C ASN A 145 -0.75 -9.60 -1.52
N GLY A 146 -1.61 -9.14 -2.42
CA GLY A 146 -1.22 -8.48 -3.66
C GLY A 146 -0.35 -7.25 -3.42
N LEU A 147 -0.59 -6.50 -2.34
CA LEU A 147 0.22 -5.35 -1.99
C LEU A 147 1.68 -5.70 -1.68
N PRO A 148 2.02 -6.52 -0.67
CA PRO A 148 3.42 -6.89 -0.43
C PRO A 148 4.05 -7.65 -1.60
N ALA A 149 3.27 -8.41 -2.38
CA ALA A 149 3.77 -9.08 -3.58
C ALA A 149 4.22 -8.09 -4.66
N ASN A 150 3.44 -7.04 -4.95
CA ASN A 150 3.82 -6.01 -5.91
C ASN A 150 5.08 -5.26 -5.46
N VAL A 151 5.19 -4.93 -4.17
CA VAL A 151 6.40 -4.31 -3.59
C VAL A 151 7.61 -5.24 -3.70
N ALA A 152 7.44 -6.52 -3.35
CA ALA A 152 8.52 -7.51 -3.43
C ALA A 152 9.02 -7.71 -4.87
N ILE A 153 8.11 -7.75 -5.84
CA ILE A 153 8.46 -7.85 -7.27
C ILE A 153 9.24 -6.60 -7.72
N GLU A 154 8.80 -5.42 -7.34
CA GLU A 154 9.43 -4.16 -7.76
C GLU A 154 10.87 -4.02 -7.26
N PHE A 155 11.12 -4.41 -6.00
CA PHE A 155 12.44 -4.24 -5.38
C PHE A 155 13.26 -5.52 -5.30
N GLY A 156 12.79 -6.62 -5.90
CA GLY A 156 13.50 -7.89 -5.93
C GLY A 156 13.63 -8.58 -4.57
N LEU A 157 12.63 -8.39 -3.66
CA LEU A 157 12.64 -8.98 -2.32
C LEU A 157 12.21 -10.44 -2.40
N GLN A 158 13.00 -11.36 -1.86
CA GLN A 158 12.74 -12.81 -1.90
C GLN A 158 12.66 -13.44 -0.50
N GLY A 159 12.78 -12.64 0.53
CA GLY A 159 12.58 -13.04 1.92
C GLY A 159 11.10 -13.17 2.29
N ALA A 160 10.78 -13.05 3.58
CA ALA A 160 9.41 -13.14 4.07
C ALA A 160 8.50 -12.11 3.38
N CYS A 161 7.47 -12.57 2.68
CA CYS A 161 6.52 -11.72 1.96
C CYS A 161 5.09 -12.11 2.35
N TYR A 162 4.48 -11.31 3.23
CA TYR A 162 3.11 -11.56 3.69
C TYR A 162 2.44 -10.28 4.23
N LEU A 163 1.18 -10.41 4.61
CA LEU A 163 0.38 -9.30 5.08
C LEU A 163 -0.29 -9.64 6.41
N THR A 164 -0.44 -8.63 7.27
CA THR A 164 -1.26 -8.70 8.49
C THR A 164 -2.58 -7.96 8.29
N ALA A 165 -3.68 -8.57 8.71
CA ALA A 165 -5.02 -7.99 8.64
C ALA A 165 -5.67 -8.01 10.04
N SER A 166 -5.77 -6.85 10.67
CA SER A 166 -6.36 -6.64 11.99
C SER A 166 -6.96 -5.23 12.09
N ALA A 167 -7.79 -4.90 11.11
CA ALA A 167 -8.44 -3.59 10.97
C ALA A 167 -7.43 -2.42 11.10
N CYS A 168 -7.71 -1.42 11.92
CA CYS A 168 -6.83 -0.26 12.12
C CYS A 168 -5.45 -0.61 12.69
N ALA A 169 -5.29 -1.77 13.34
CA ALA A 169 -4.03 -2.23 13.90
C ALA A 169 -3.11 -2.96 12.90
N SER A 170 -3.56 -3.19 11.65
CA SER A 170 -2.84 -3.99 10.65
C SER A 170 -1.40 -3.51 10.43
N SER A 171 -1.21 -2.21 10.20
CA SER A 171 0.13 -1.66 9.95
C SER A 171 1.04 -1.74 11.18
N GLY A 172 0.51 -1.53 12.39
CA GLY A 172 1.26 -1.71 13.63
C GLY A 172 1.72 -3.15 13.82
N HIS A 173 0.88 -4.13 13.50
CA HIS A 173 1.25 -5.54 13.51
C HIS A 173 2.31 -5.86 12.45
N ALA A 174 2.20 -5.31 11.24
CA ALA A 174 3.20 -5.49 10.19
C ALA A 174 4.59 -5.01 10.63
N ILE A 175 4.68 -3.80 11.22
CA ILE A 175 5.92 -3.25 11.76
C ILE A 175 6.48 -4.15 12.87
N GLY A 176 5.63 -4.63 13.78
CA GLY A 176 6.03 -5.53 14.86
C GLY A 176 6.57 -6.87 14.34
N MET A 177 5.97 -7.42 13.29
CA MET A 177 6.43 -8.65 12.65
C MET A 177 7.75 -8.44 11.91
N ALA A 178 7.88 -7.38 11.13
CA ALA A 178 9.13 -7.02 10.44
C ALA A 178 10.28 -6.86 11.44
N MET A 179 10.03 -6.15 12.54
CA MET A 179 11.02 -6.02 13.63
C MET A 179 11.46 -7.40 14.19
N ARG A 180 10.53 -8.35 14.33
CA ARG A 180 10.85 -9.71 14.81
C ARG A 180 11.68 -10.49 13.81
N GLU A 181 11.41 -10.38 12.49
CA GLU A 181 12.21 -11.03 11.46
C GLU A 181 13.66 -10.56 11.50
N ILE A 182 13.89 -9.26 11.64
CA ILE A 182 15.24 -8.69 11.73
C ILE A 182 15.92 -9.08 13.07
N ARG A 183 15.23 -8.98 14.20
CA ARG A 183 15.79 -9.33 15.51
C ARG A 183 16.17 -10.79 15.63
N SER A 184 15.42 -11.68 15.00
CA SER A 184 15.72 -13.13 14.98
C SER A 184 16.81 -13.50 13.97
N GLY A 185 17.33 -12.55 13.20
CA GLY A 185 18.36 -12.79 12.20
C GLY A 185 17.85 -13.46 10.93
N ARG A 186 16.51 -13.57 10.72
CA ARG A 186 15.93 -14.12 9.49
C ARG A 186 15.94 -13.15 8.33
N ALA A 187 15.92 -11.84 8.62
CA ALA A 187 16.02 -10.78 7.62
C ALA A 187 17.04 -9.72 8.06
N ASP A 188 17.50 -8.93 7.10
CA ASP A 188 18.33 -7.75 7.32
C ASP A 188 17.59 -6.47 6.88
N LEU A 189 16.64 -6.61 5.94
CA LEU A 189 15.76 -5.58 5.41
C LEU A 189 14.33 -6.12 5.30
#